data_0ddd8b45f30df20582b7abfd600969e3
#
_entry.id   0ddd8b45f30df20582b7abfd600969e3
#
_cell.length_a   1.000
_cell.length_b   1.000
_cell.length_c   1.000
_cell.angle_alpha   90.00
_cell.angle_beta   90.00
_cell.angle_gamma   90.00
#
_symmetry.space_group_name_H-M   'P 1'
#
loop_
_entity.id
_entity.type
_entity.pdbx_description
1 polymer ?
#
loop_
_entity_poly.entity_id
_entity_poly.type
_entity_poly.pdbx_seq_one_letter_code
_entity_poly.pdbx_strand_id
1 'polypeptide(L)'
;MIEYTGKRLIIRYYEQPKDGEDPATWRPPSLGAALSHIQAGKRNKVMATMKARRQHLADIGQLRSPDYWNTEGLLPNEKHFYAIKAGKLRAYGWFSDQHKGVFYISHFAFKKGKKLSKEDTGIVVRNWRDIEEK
;
A
#
# COMPACT_ATOMS: atom_id res chain seq x y z
N MET A 1 10.55 -9.85 -8.43
CA MET A 1 9.65 -8.74 -8.07
C MET A 1 8.54 -9.27 -7.18
N ILE A 2 8.28 -8.61 -6.07
CA ILE A 2 7.21 -9.01 -5.15
C ILE A 2 5.88 -8.43 -5.64
N GLU A 3 4.93 -9.31 -5.94
CA GLU A 3 3.59 -8.93 -6.35
C GLU A 3 2.59 -10.04 -6.05
N TYR A 4 1.32 -9.68 -6.02
CA TYR A 4 0.22 -10.60 -5.69
C TYR A 4 -0.83 -10.53 -6.79
N THR A 5 -1.07 -11.64 -7.46
CA THR A 5 -2.02 -11.71 -8.56
C THR A 5 -3.37 -12.17 -8.06
N GLY A 6 -4.39 -11.37 -8.30
CA GLY A 6 -5.79 -11.75 -8.07
C GLY A 6 -6.55 -11.92 -9.37
N LYS A 7 -7.86 -12.06 -9.27
CA LYS A 7 -8.74 -12.25 -10.43
C LYS A 7 -8.89 -11.00 -11.28
N ARG A 8 -8.73 -9.83 -10.68
CA ARG A 8 -8.94 -8.52 -11.34
C ARG A 8 -7.68 -7.70 -11.46
N LEU A 9 -6.81 -7.74 -10.44
CA LEU A 9 -5.65 -6.87 -10.35
C LEU A 9 -4.42 -7.64 -9.95
N ILE A 10 -3.27 -7.08 -10.30
CA ILE A 10 -1.99 -7.40 -9.72
C ILE A 10 -1.69 -6.31 -8.69
N ILE A 11 -1.40 -6.68 -7.45
CA ILE A 11 -0.95 -5.75 -6.41
C ILE A 11 0.57 -5.86 -6.37
N ARG A 12 1.24 -4.75 -6.65
CA ARG A 12 2.70 -4.72 -6.70
C ARG A 12 3.21 -3.71 -5.69
N TYR A 13 4.25 -4.06 -4.94
CA TYR A 13 4.89 -3.12 -4.03
C TYR A 13 5.88 -2.25 -4.79
N TYR A 14 5.88 -0.96 -4.53
CA TYR A 14 6.95 -0.07 -5.00
C TYR A 14 8.28 -0.46 -4.34
N GLU A 15 8.25 -0.72 -3.03
CA GLU A 15 9.40 -1.24 -2.31
C GLU A 15 9.66 -2.70 -2.75
N GLN A 16 10.90 -3.00 -3.12
CA GLN A 16 11.29 -4.33 -3.59
C GLN A 16 12.56 -4.78 -2.87
N PRO A 17 12.78 -6.11 -2.74
CA PRO A 17 14.02 -6.62 -2.16
C PRO A 17 15.22 -6.17 -3.01
N LYS A 18 16.31 -5.88 -2.31
CA LYS A 18 17.60 -5.58 -2.94
C LYS A 18 18.31 -6.88 -3.32
N ASP A 19 19.32 -6.77 -4.17
CA ASP A 19 20.16 -7.91 -4.54
C ASP A 19 20.75 -8.56 -3.27
N GLY A 20 20.63 -9.88 -3.19
CA GLY A 20 21.09 -10.66 -2.04
C GLY A 20 20.07 -10.84 -0.93
N GLU A 21 18.96 -10.10 -0.94
CA GLU A 21 17.87 -10.32 0.00
C GLU A 21 16.98 -11.47 -0.48
N ASP A 22 16.55 -12.34 0.45
CA ASP A 22 15.69 -13.47 0.13
C ASP A 22 14.24 -13.00 0.00
N PRO A 23 13.63 -13.09 -1.20
CA PRO A 23 12.23 -12.69 -1.38
C PRO A 23 11.25 -13.42 -0.48
N ALA A 24 11.55 -14.65 -0.07
CA ALA A 24 10.67 -15.47 0.76
C ALA A 24 10.52 -14.92 2.19
N THR A 25 11.55 -14.26 2.70
CA THR A 25 11.57 -13.71 4.06
C THR A 25 11.53 -12.18 4.07
N TRP A 26 11.63 -11.56 2.92
CA TRP A 26 11.69 -10.11 2.79
C TRP A 26 10.37 -9.45 3.21
N ARG A 27 10.50 -8.28 3.82
CA ARG A 27 9.37 -7.45 4.22
C ARG A 27 9.67 -6.01 3.80
N PRO A 28 8.67 -5.26 3.29
CA PRO A 28 8.88 -3.85 2.97
C PRO A 28 9.40 -3.08 4.19
N PRO A 29 10.46 -2.28 4.05
CA PRO A 29 10.98 -1.49 5.17
C PRO A 29 9.93 -0.60 5.85
N SER A 30 9.05 0.03 5.07
CA SER A 30 7.99 0.87 5.63
C SER A 30 7.00 0.07 6.48
N LEU A 31 6.76 -1.19 6.15
CA LEU A 31 5.88 -2.05 6.93
C LEU A 31 6.46 -2.33 8.31
N GLY A 32 7.74 -2.67 8.39
CA GLY A 32 8.43 -2.86 9.66
C GLY A 32 8.38 -1.61 10.53
N ALA A 33 8.64 -0.45 9.93
CA ALA A 33 8.58 0.83 10.64
C ALA A 33 7.17 1.13 11.16
N ALA A 34 6.14 0.91 10.33
CA ALA A 34 4.74 1.13 10.73
C ALA A 34 4.33 0.19 11.86
N LEU A 35 4.69 -1.09 11.77
CA LEU A 35 4.35 -2.09 12.78
C LEU A 35 5.01 -1.79 14.14
N SER A 36 6.14 -1.10 14.16
CA SER A 36 6.82 -0.73 15.41
C SER A 36 5.96 0.16 16.30
N HIS A 37 4.98 0.87 15.73
CA HIS A 37 4.03 1.71 16.47
C HIS A 37 2.81 0.92 16.96
N ILE A 38 2.70 -0.35 16.59
CA ILE A 38 1.58 -1.21 16.99
C ILE A 38 2.06 -2.13 18.08
N GLN A 39 1.23 -2.28 19.12
CA GLN A 39 1.50 -3.15 20.25
C GLN A 39 1.82 -4.58 19.75
N ALA A 40 2.91 -5.16 20.24
CA ALA A 40 3.45 -6.43 19.74
C ALA A 40 2.39 -7.53 19.64
N GLY A 41 1.54 -7.69 20.65
CA GLY A 41 0.50 -8.71 20.65
C GLY A 41 -0.61 -8.53 19.62
N LYS A 42 -0.68 -7.35 18.97
CA LYS A 42 -1.71 -7.05 17.96
C LYS A 42 -1.17 -7.09 16.53
N ARG A 43 0.14 -7.20 16.35
CA ARG A 43 0.77 -7.11 15.03
C ARG A 43 0.33 -8.22 14.08
N ASN A 44 0.27 -9.45 14.57
CA ASN A 44 -0.13 -10.60 13.73
C ASN A 44 -1.56 -10.45 13.21
N LYS A 45 -2.49 -9.98 14.04
CA LYS A 45 -3.88 -9.76 13.65
C LYS A 45 -3.99 -8.66 12.60
N VAL A 46 -3.30 -7.55 12.81
CA VAL A 46 -3.29 -6.43 11.86
C VAL A 46 -2.70 -6.86 10.52
N MET A 47 -1.62 -7.62 10.54
CA MET A 47 -1.00 -8.15 9.33
C MET A 47 -1.93 -9.10 8.58
N ALA A 48 -2.61 -10.00 9.28
CA ALA A 48 -3.57 -10.91 8.68
C ALA A 48 -4.72 -10.14 8.03
N THR A 49 -5.22 -9.10 8.69
CA THR A 49 -6.27 -8.24 8.15
C THR A 49 -5.80 -7.51 6.88
N MET A 50 -4.60 -6.96 6.91
CA MET A 50 -4.03 -6.27 5.73
C MET A 50 -3.86 -7.23 4.55
N LYS A 51 -3.35 -8.44 4.80
CA LYS A 51 -3.22 -9.47 3.76
C LYS A 51 -4.56 -9.84 3.14
N ALA A 52 -5.59 -10.02 3.99
CA ALA A 52 -6.94 -10.36 3.52
C ALA A 52 -7.51 -9.23 2.65
N ARG A 53 -7.32 -7.98 3.03
CA ARG A 53 -7.80 -6.83 2.26
C ARG A 53 -7.06 -6.66 0.95
N ARG A 54 -5.76 -6.87 0.95
CA ARG A 54 -4.95 -6.86 -0.26
C ARG A 54 -5.44 -7.93 -1.25
N GLN A 55 -5.69 -9.15 -0.77
CA GLN A 55 -6.19 -10.23 -1.61
C GLN A 55 -7.59 -9.92 -2.14
N HIS A 56 -8.45 -9.37 -1.29
CA HIS A 56 -9.81 -8.97 -1.71
C HIS A 56 -9.76 -7.89 -2.79
N LEU A 57 -8.89 -6.89 -2.63
CA LEU A 57 -8.69 -5.86 -3.65
C LEU A 57 -8.23 -6.47 -4.97
N ALA A 58 -7.25 -7.38 -4.92
CA ALA A 58 -6.74 -8.06 -6.10
C ALA A 58 -7.83 -8.88 -6.83
N ASP A 59 -8.72 -9.49 -6.09
CA ASP A 59 -9.77 -10.36 -6.65
C ASP A 59 -10.98 -9.59 -7.16
N ILE A 60 -11.37 -8.50 -6.50
CA ILE A 60 -12.61 -7.76 -6.78
C ILE A 60 -12.35 -6.43 -7.47
N GLY A 61 -11.20 -5.81 -7.27
CA GLY A 61 -10.83 -4.53 -7.87
C GLY A 61 -11.20 -3.30 -7.04
N GLN A 62 -11.84 -3.50 -5.88
CA GLN A 62 -12.19 -2.43 -4.96
C GLN A 62 -12.43 -2.99 -3.57
N LEU A 63 -12.46 -2.11 -2.58
CA LEU A 63 -12.76 -2.46 -1.21
C LEU A 63 -13.94 -1.62 -0.71
N ARG A 64 -14.53 -2.04 0.41
CA ARG A 64 -15.63 -1.31 1.04
C ARG A 64 -15.14 0.02 1.60
N SER A 65 -15.71 1.12 1.11
CA SER A 65 -15.41 2.48 1.58
C SER A 65 -16.48 2.94 2.57
N PRO A 66 -16.14 3.68 3.63
CA PRO A 66 -14.79 4.10 4.04
C PRO A 66 -14.09 3.11 4.99
N ASP A 67 -14.72 1.97 5.32
CA ASP A 67 -14.27 1.10 6.40
C ASP A 67 -12.92 0.44 6.08
N TYR A 68 -12.75 -0.04 4.84
CA TYR A 68 -11.57 -0.82 4.45
C TYR A 68 -10.61 -0.06 3.57
N TRP A 69 -11.07 0.97 2.87
CA TRP A 69 -10.22 1.91 2.16
C TRP A 69 -10.97 3.20 1.84
N ASN A 70 -10.24 4.24 1.46
CA ASN A 70 -10.82 5.45 0.89
C ASN A 70 -9.79 6.16 0.01
N THR A 71 -10.33 7.09 -0.79
CA THR A 71 -9.48 8.01 -1.53
C THR A 71 -8.80 8.96 -0.56
N GLU A 72 -7.57 9.30 -0.90
CA GLU A 72 -6.74 10.23 -0.14
C GLU A 72 -6.36 11.43 -1.03
N GLY A 73 -5.14 11.92 -0.94
CA GLY A 73 -4.70 13.09 -1.69
C GLY A 73 -4.64 12.89 -3.20
N LEU A 74 -4.38 13.98 -3.91
CA LEU A 74 -4.28 13.97 -5.37
C LEU A 74 -2.86 13.64 -5.82
N LEU A 75 -2.80 12.87 -6.91
CA LEU A 75 -1.58 12.65 -7.67
C LEU A 75 -1.42 13.75 -8.73
N PRO A 76 -0.21 13.89 -9.31
CA PRO A 76 0.00 14.89 -10.37
C PRO A 76 -0.89 14.72 -11.61
N ASN A 77 -1.45 13.52 -11.84
CA ASN A 77 -2.40 13.26 -12.93
C ASN A 77 -3.84 13.62 -12.57
N GLU A 78 -4.05 14.28 -11.44
CA GLU A 78 -5.35 14.69 -10.90
C GLU A 78 -6.26 13.54 -10.43
N LYS A 79 -5.76 12.31 -10.43
CA LYS A 79 -6.43 11.16 -9.82
C LYS A 79 -6.04 11.04 -8.34
N HIS A 80 -6.91 10.47 -7.53
CA HIS A 80 -6.61 10.21 -6.13
C HIS A 80 -5.76 8.96 -5.97
N PHE A 81 -4.89 8.97 -4.95
CA PHE A 81 -4.37 7.73 -4.41
C PHE A 81 -5.26 7.25 -3.27
N TYR A 82 -5.06 6.01 -2.84
CA TYR A 82 -5.93 5.31 -1.89
C TYR A 82 -5.14 4.89 -0.66
N ALA A 83 -5.87 4.69 0.45
CA ALA A 83 -5.33 4.02 1.63
C ALA A 83 -6.14 2.76 1.89
N ILE A 84 -5.46 1.60 1.87
CA ILE A 84 -6.03 0.35 2.38
C ILE A 84 -5.84 0.38 3.90
N LYS A 85 -6.89 0.06 4.64
CA LYS A 85 -6.91 0.18 6.10
C LYS A 85 -6.90 -1.18 6.77
N ALA A 86 -6.12 -1.30 7.83
CA ALA A 86 -6.17 -2.42 8.77
C ALA A 86 -5.85 -1.87 10.16
N GLY A 87 -6.89 -1.60 10.95
CA GLY A 87 -6.71 -0.83 12.19
C GLY A 87 -6.10 0.53 11.90
N LYS A 88 -4.98 0.85 12.54
CA LYS A 88 -4.22 2.08 12.26
C LYS A 88 -3.11 1.90 11.22
N LEU A 89 -2.94 0.69 10.70
CA LEU A 89 -2.01 0.44 9.60
C LEU A 89 -2.65 0.91 8.30
N ARG A 90 -1.87 1.62 7.49
CA ARG A 90 -2.29 2.11 6.17
C ARG A 90 -1.33 1.61 5.10
N ALA A 91 -1.88 1.17 3.98
CA ALA A 91 -1.12 0.90 2.77
C ALA A 91 -1.58 1.92 1.72
N TYR A 92 -0.73 2.90 1.44
CA TYR A 92 -1.03 3.92 0.43
C TYR A 92 -0.66 3.42 -0.95
N GLY A 93 -1.53 3.64 -1.94
CA GLY A 93 -1.28 3.15 -3.27
C GLY A 93 -2.13 3.79 -4.35
N TRP A 94 -1.88 3.41 -5.59
CA TRP A 94 -2.57 3.98 -6.74
C TRP A 94 -2.78 2.93 -7.83
N PHE A 95 -3.80 3.16 -8.66
CA PHE A 95 -3.99 2.39 -9.89
C PHE A 95 -3.04 2.92 -10.96
N SER A 96 -2.22 2.06 -11.53
CA SER A 96 -1.21 2.46 -12.50
C SER A 96 -1.81 2.82 -13.86
N ASP A 97 -1.33 3.91 -14.44
CA ASP A 97 -1.62 4.26 -15.84
C ASP A 97 -0.66 3.54 -16.81
N GLN A 98 0.61 3.43 -16.43
CA GLN A 98 1.64 2.77 -17.25
C GLN A 98 1.45 1.26 -17.32
N HIS A 99 1.01 0.65 -16.22
CA HIS A 99 0.85 -0.80 -16.09
C HIS A 99 -0.61 -1.13 -15.81
N LYS A 100 -1.41 -1.23 -16.85
CA LYS A 100 -2.84 -1.50 -16.72
C LYS A 100 -3.11 -2.78 -15.95
N GLY A 101 -4.08 -2.72 -15.03
CA GLY A 101 -4.41 -3.84 -14.17
C GLY A 101 -3.51 -4.01 -12.95
N VAL A 102 -2.59 -3.04 -12.71
CA VAL A 102 -1.70 -3.06 -11.56
C VAL A 102 -2.08 -1.95 -10.58
N PHE A 103 -2.21 -2.32 -9.31
CA PHE A 103 -2.31 -1.38 -8.19
C PHE A 103 -0.97 -1.41 -7.46
N TYR A 104 -0.29 -0.27 -7.39
CA TYR A 104 0.97 -0.15 -6.66
C TYR A 104 0.72 0.25 -5.22
N ILE A 105 1.31 -0.49 -4.28
CA ILE A 105 1.41 -0.02 -2.89
C ILE A 105 2.71 0.75 -2.78
N SER A 106 2.60 2.06 -2.54
CA SER A 106 3.72 2.97 -2.39
C SER A 106 4.53 2.65 -1.15
N HIS A 107 3.85 2.61 0.00
CA HIS A 107 4.48 2.34 1.28
C HIS A 107 3.39 2.09 2.34
N PHE A 108 3.84 1.59 3.49
CA PHE A 108 2.99 1.41 4.67
C PHE A 108 3.25 2.54 5.66
N ALA A 109 2.24 2.89 6.43
CA ALA A 109 2.34 3.90 7.46
C ALA A 109 1.43 3.58 8.64
N PHE A 110 1.78 4.10 9.81
CA PHE A 110 0.93 4.06 10.99
C PHE A 110 0.19 5.40 11.09
N LYS A 111 -1.13 5.37 11.14
CA LYS A 111 -1.92 6.59 11.18
C LYS A 111 -1.99 7.14 12.60
N LYS A 112 -1.38 8.31 12.82
CA LYS A 112 -1.28 8.96 14.14
C LYS A 112 -2.41 9.96 14.41
N GLY A 113 -3.11 10.42 13.38
CA GLY A 113 -4.15 11.43 13.53
C GLY A 113 -5.25 11.29 12.48
N LYS A 114 -6.17 12.24 12.46
CA LYS A 114 -7.32 12.20 11.53
C LYS A 114 -6.96 12.65 10.13
N LYS A 115 -5.97 13.52 9.98
CA LYS A 115 -5.57 14.08 8.68
C LYS A 115 -4.49 13.24 8.03
N LEU A 116 -4.51 13.20 6.69
CA LEU A 116 -3.43 12.65 5.89
C LEU A 116 -2.17 13.47 6.14
N SER A 117 -1.06 12.78 6.38
CA SER A 117 0.24 13.39 6.59
C SER A 117 0.78 13.96 5.28
N LYS A 118 1.37 15.18 5.35
CA LYS A 118 2.07 15.76 4.19
C LYS A 118 3.27 14.93 3.78
N GLU A 119 3.93 14.31 4.74
CA GLU A 119 5.06 13.42 4.49
C GLU A 119 4.63 12.21 3.67
N ASP A 120 3.53 11.56 4.07
CA ASP A 120 3.01 10.40 3.33
C ASP A 120 2.58 10.78 1.91
N THR A 121 1.91 11.92 1.75
CA THR A 121 1.56 12.41 0.42
C THR A 121 2.80 12.63 -0.44
N GLY A 122 3.84 13.23 0.12
CA GLY A 122 5.11 13.44 -0.59
C GLY A 122 5.77 12.14 -1.03
N ILE A 123 5.75 11.12 -0.17
CA ILE A 123 6.29 9.79 -0.51
C ILE A 123 5.51 9.17 -1.66
N VAL A 124 4.18 9.18 -1.59
CA VAL A 124 3.34 8.62 -2.67
C VAL A 124 3.62 9.32 -4.00
N VAL A 125 3.65 10.64 -4.01
CA VAL A 125 3.89 11.41 -5.24
C VAL A 125 5.26 11.10 -5.82
N ARG A 126 6.30 11.05 -5.00
CA ARG A 126 7.64 10.71 -5.44
C ARG A 126 7.69 9.31 -6.05
N ASN A 127 7.10 8.33 -5.38
CA ASN A 127 7.09 6.96 -5.86
C ASN A 127 6.25 6.82 -7.14
N TRP A 128 5.14 7.56 -7.23
CA TRP A 128 4.31 7.62 -8.42
C TRP A 128 5.10 8.16 -9.61
N ARG A 129 5.84 9.26 -9.43
CA ARG A 129 6.67 9.82 -10.51
C ARG A 129 7.72 8.81 -11.00
N ASP A 130 8.32 8.08 -10.09
CA ASP A 130 9.34 7.09 -10.44
C ASP A 130 8.78 5.97 -11.33
N ILE A 131 7.52 5.60 -11.17
CA ILE A 131 6.87 4.54 -11.95
C ILE A 131 6.17 5.10 -13.18
N GLU A 132 5.35 6.14 -13.02
CA GLU A 132 4.40 6.57 -14.06
C GLU A 132 4.99 7.56 -15.05
N GLU A 133 6.04 8.28 -14.67
CA GLU A 133 6.69 9.27 -15.53
C GLU A 133 7.93 8.74 -16.27
N LYS A 134 8.13 7.44 -16.26
CA LYS A 134 9.24 6.83 -17.00
C LYS A 134 8.89 6.48 -18.42
#